data_f715370b23e2eb2e15d5a37a051724c9
#
_entry.id   f715370b23e2eb2e15d5a37a051724c9
#
_cell.length_a   1.000
_cell.length_b   1.000
_cell.length_c   1.000
_cell.angle_alpha   90.00
_cell.angle_beta   90.00
_cell.angle_gamma   90.00
#
_symmetry.space_group_name_H-M   'P 1'
#
loop_
_entity.id
_entity.type
_entity.pdbx_description
1 polymer ?
#
loop_
_entity_poly.entity_id
_entity_poly.type
_entity_poly.pdbx_seq_one_letter_code
_entity_poly.pdbx_strand_id
1 'polypeptide(L)'
;MGDIQILESYTAPGRGPVGLCTDGRFLWNADFSTGKIYRLDPATLESDIELVCPGNLSGLAWDGRSLWQSLHDGGTLRRINPETNDFDQAIMVWEHGWLAGVAWDGTHLWTASQQHGKLFKLDPESSDVLATVPIPVAGGGLDFHDGSLWLGVAYPMHFDTQQQQFEWESSEQHYAILRLDPATGTEQARYHLDFLPMGLAWLGDQLWLSHVATRKLHRTQLI
;
A
#
# COMPACT_ATOMS: atom_id res chain seq x y z
N MET A 1 -1.44 -19.22 -11.55
CA MET A 1 -2.64 -18.50 -11.10
C MET A 1 -3.02 -19.17 -9.79
N GLY A 2 -3.13 -18.42 -8.71
CA GLY A 2 -3.43 -18.92 -7.38
C GLY A 2 -4.57 -18.15 -6.77
N ASP A 3 -5.03 -18.60 -5.62
CA ASP A 3 -6.08 -17.94 -4.85
C ASP A 3 -5.53 -17.49 -3.49
N ILE A 4 -6.25 -16.60 -2.83
CA ILE A 4 -5.95 -16.16 -1.48
C ILE A 4 -7.05 -16.65 -0.56
N GLN A 5 -6.64 -17.41 0.44
CA GLN A 5 -7.54 -17.84 1.50
C GLN A 5 -7.48 -16.87 2.67
N ILE A 6 -8.62 -16.30 3.06
CA ILE A 6 -8.75 -15.55 4.30
C ILE A 6 -8.81 -16.55 5.45
N LEU A 7 -7.81 -16.48 6.33
CA LEU A 7 -7.74 -17.31 7.54
C LEU A 7 -8.53 -16.70 8.69
N GLU A 8 -8.36 -15.38 8.87
CA GLU A 8 -8.99 -14.62 9.95
C GLU A 8 -9.32 -13.20 9.50
N SER A 9 -10.34 -12.63 10.12
CA SER A 9 -10.83 -11.29 9.83
C SER A 9 -11.07 -10.51 11.11
N TYR A 10 -10.40 -9.39 11.25
CA TYR A 10 -10.46 -8.52 12.42
C TYR A 10 -11.09 -7.17 12.07
N THR A 11 -11.77 -6.55 13.00
CA THR A 11 -12.26 -5.18 12.80
C THR A 11 -11.08 -4.22 12.96
N ALA A 12 -10.85 -3.38 11.96
CA ALA A 12 -9.83 -2.33 12.04
C ALA A 12 -10.19 -1.30 13.13
N PRO A 13 -9.20 -0.64 13.76
CA PRO A 13 -9.45 0.39 14.77
C PRO A 13 -10.25 1.59 14.23
N GLY A 14 -9.96 1.98 13.01
CA GLY A 14 -10.65 3.07 12.31
C GLY A 14 -11.71 2.58 11.33
N ARG A 15 -12.30 3.51 10.60
CA ARG A 15 -13.39 3.23 9.65
C ARG A 15 -12.94 3.19 8.20
N GLY A 16 -11.70 3.56 7.91
CA GLY A 16 -11.12 3.61 6.58
C GLY A 16 -9.72 3.02 6.56
N PRO A 17 -9.54 1.70 6.88
CA PRO A 17 -8.23 1.08 6.89
C PRO A 17 -7.66 1.05 5.46
N VAL A 18 -6.53 1.71 5.25
CA VAL A 18 -5.82 1.78 3.97
C VAL A 18 -4.42 1.18 4.13
N GLY A 19 -3.36 1.94 4.05
CA GLY A 19 -2.00 1.45 4.09
C GLY A 19 -1.71 0.48 5.24
N LEU A 20 -0.99 -0.59 4.92
CA LEU A 20 -0.45 -1.54 5.88
C LEU A 20 1.05 -1.66 5.67
N CYS A 21 1.80 -1.79 6.75
CA CYS A 21 3.18 -2.27 6.75
C CYS A 21 3.48 -3.01 8.06
N THR A 22 4.69 -3.54 8.19
CA THR A 22 5.17 -4.17 9.42
C THR A 22 6.57 -3.67 9.76
N ASP A 23 6.85 -3.57 11.06
CA ASP A 23 8.21 -3.37 11.58
C ASP A 23 8.93 -4.69 11.90
N GLY A 24 8.37 -5.81 11.47
CA GLY A 24 8.84 -7.18 11.74
C GLY A 24 8.25 -7.80 13.00
N ARG A 25 7.57 -7.02 13.83
CA ARG A 25 6.91 -7.46 15.07
C ARG A 25 5.44 -7.06 15.13
N PHE A 26 5.13 -5.82 14.81
CA PHE A 26 3.80 -5.24 14.83
C PHE A 26 3.32 -4.93 13.41
N LEU A 27 2.03 -4.83 13.26
CA LEU A 27 1.41 -4.23 12.07
C LEU A 27 1.19 -2.74 12.30
N TRP A 28 1.33 -1.96 11.25
CA TRP A 28 0.98 -0.55 11.22
C TRP A 28 -0.12 -0.35 10.18
N ASN A 29 -1.22 0.26 10.58
CA ASN A 29 -2.36 0.53 9.71
C ASN A 29 -2.68 2.02 9.67
N ALA A 30 -2.62 2.59 8.47
CA ALA A 30 -3.12 3.94 8.21
C ALA A 30 -4.62 3.90 8.00
N ASP A 31 -5.33 4.87 8.58
CA ASP A 31 -6.77 5.04 8.44
C ASP A 31 -7.11 6.46 7.95
N PHE A 32 -7.65 6.53 6.73
CA PHE A 32 -7.95 7.82 6.12
C PHE A 32 -9.12 8.56 6.78
N SER A 33 -10.05 7.84 7.41
CA SER A 33 -11.23 8.44 8.02
C SER A 33 -10.96 9.09 9.36
N THR A 34 -9.96 8.61 10.08
CA THR A 34 -9.54 9.15 11.37
C THR A 34 -8.33 10.07 11.27
N GLY A 35 -7.59 10.00 10.15
CA GLY A 35 -6.30 10.70 10.00
C GLY A 35 -5.26 10.18 10.97
N LYS A 36 -5.26 8.88 11.25
CA LYS A 36 -4.36 8.24 12.21
C LYS A 36 -3.63 7.04 11.59
N ILE A 37 -2.49 6.72 12.18
CA ILE A 37 -1.80 5.44 11.99
C ILE A 37 -1.81 4.72 13.33
N TYR A 38 -2.19 3.45 13.30
CA TYR A 38 -2.30 2.58 14.47
C TYR A 38 -1.21 1.52 14.42
N ARG A 39 -0.50 1.32 15.55
CA ARG A 39 0.35 0.13 15.73
C ARG A 39 -0.48 -0.96 16.39
N LEU A 40 -0.48 -2.15 15.80
CA LEU A 40 -1.36 -3.25 16.16
C LEU A 40 -0.55 -4.50 16.53
N ASP A 41 -0.90 -5.13 17.63
CA ASP A 41 -0.43 -6.48 17.93
C ASP A 41 -1.06 -7.46 16.91
N PRO A 42 -0.28 -8.23 16.15
CA PRO A 42 -0.83 -9.12 15.12
C PRO A 42 -1.65 -10.29 15.65
N ALA A 43 -1.56 -10.60 16.96
CA ALA A 43 -2.33 -11.67 17.57
C ALA A 43 -3.72 -11.20 18.05
N THR A 44 -3.84 -9.97 18.53
CA THR A 44 -5.08 -9.44 19.12
C THR A 44 -5.72 -8.31 18.31
N LEU A 45 -4.92 -7.65 17.47
CA LEU A 45 -5.24 -6.40 16.75
C LEU A 45 -5.57 -5.22 17.69
N GLU A 46 -5.21 -5.34 18.96
CA GLU A 46 -5.25 -4.20 19.87
C GLU A 46 -4.19 -3.17 19.50
N SER A 47 -4.55 -1.91 19.56
CA SER A 47 -3.63 -0.79 19.29
C SER A 47 -3.02 -0.30 20.58
N ASP A 48 -1.70 -0.17 20.60
CA ASP A 48 -0.95 0.42 21.73
C ASP A 48 -0.33 1.80 21.39
N ILE A 49 -0.25 2.15 20.10
CA ILE A 49 0.20 3.47 19.61
C ILE A 49 -0.79 3.98 18.57
N GLU A 50 -1.13 5.26 18.69
CA GLU A 50 -1.89 6.03 17.71
C GLU A 50 -1.10 7.29 17.34
N LEU A 51 -0.72 7.41 16.06
CA LEU A 51 -0.07 8.59 15.52
C LEU A 51 -1.10 9.47 14.82
N VAL A 52 -1.10 10.76 15.10
CA VAL A 52 -1.98 11.71 14.42
C VAL A 52 -1.32 12.17 13.13
N CYS A 53 -1.91 11.83 12.01
CA CYS A 53 -1.37 12.03 10.68
C CYS A 53 -2.39 12.71 9.76
N PRO A 54 -2.53 14.03 9.82
CA PRO A 54 -3.54 14.74 9.03
C PRO A 54 -3.27 14.62 7.53
N GLY A 55 -4.33 14.55 6.75
CA GLY A 55 -4.30 14.42 5.29
C GLY A 55 -5.03 13.19 4.78
N ASN A 56 -5.06 13.03 3.46
CA ASN A 56 -5.71 11.90 2.81
C ASN A 56 -4.75 10.71 2.74
N LEU A 57 -4.71 9.92 3.82
CA LEU A 57 -3.77 8.82 4.00
C LEU A 57 -4.02 7.71 2.97
N SER A 58 -2.93 7.14 2.42
CA SER A 58 -2.99 6.01 1.50
C SER A 58 -2.00 4.91 1.92
N GLY A 59 -0.90 4.72 1.20
CA GLY A 59 0.07 3.67 1.47
C GLY A 59 0.93 3.90 2.71
N LEU A 60 1.55 2.85 3.21
CA LEU A 60 2.42 2.88 4.37
C LEU A 60 3.57 1.88 4.19
N ALA A 61 4.80 2.26 4.56
CA ALA A 61 5.97 1.39 4.60
C ALA A 61 6.83 1.66 5.84
N TRP A 62 7.70 0.70 6.20
CA TRP A 62 8.65 0.78 7.29
C TRP A 62 10.08 0.65 6.75
N ASP A 63 10.95 1.61 7.01
CA ASP A 63 12.33 1.63 6.51
C ASP A 63 13.37 1.02 7.48
N GLY A 64 12.91 0.42 8.58
CA GLY A 64 13.74 -0.08 9.68
C GLY A 64 13.81 0.87 10.87
N ARG A 65 13.38 2.13 10.72
CA ARG A 65 13.41 3.17 11.74
C ARG A 65 12.17 4.06 11.76
N SER A 66 11.67 4.40 10.60
CA SER A 66 10.59 5.37 10.42
C SER A 66 9.48 4.80 9.54
N LEU A 67 8.29 5.35 9.66
CA LEU A 67 7.20 5.11 8.76
C LEU A 67 7.27 6.06 7.56
N TRP A 68 7.03 5.53 6.37
CA TRP A 68 6.82 6.29 5.16
C TRP A 68 5.37 6.19 4.73
N GLN A 69 4.75 7.32 4.53
CA GLN A 69 3.34 7.41 4.20
C GLN A 69 3.10 8.19 2.92
N SER A 70 2.30 7.63 2.00
CA SER A 70 1.79 8.40 0.86
C SER A 70 0.51 9.16 1.23
N LEU A 71 0.39 10.37 0.67
CA LEU A 71 -0.85 11.13 0.63
C LEU A 71 -1.46 10.98 -0.76
N HIS A 72 -2.71 10.54 -0.80
CA HIS A 72 -3.40 10.21 -2.06
C HIS A 72 -3.51 11.40 -3.01
N ASP A 73 -3.86 12.55 -2.50
CA ASP A 73 -4.25 13.75 -3.26
C ASP A 73 -3.11 14.74 -3.53
N GLY A 74 -1.91 14.47 -3.08
CA GLY A 74 -0.81 15.43 -3.14
C GLY A 74 0.48 14.93 -3.75
N GLY A 75 0.55 13.67 -4.22
CA GLY A 75 1.80 13.12 -4.73
C GLY A 75 2.95 13.23 -3.72
N THR A 76 2.63 13.17 -2.42
CA THR A 76 3.59 13.38 -1.34
C THR A 76 3.83 12.08 -0.59
N LEU A 77 5.10 11.76 -0.37
CA LEU A 77 5.55 10.79 0.62
C LEU A 77 6.15 11.54 1.79
N ARG A 78 5.75 11.20 3.00
CA ARG A 78 6.31 11.80 4.22
C ARG A 78 6.88 10.75 5.15
N ARG A 79 8.00 11.08 5.79
CA ARG A 79 8.63 10.25 6.81
C ARG A 79 8.12 10.68 8.18
N ILE A 80 7.76 9.71 9.00
CA ILE A 80 7.17 9.90 10.31
C ILE A 80 8.02 9.14 11.33
N ASN A 81 8.48 9.84 12.36
CA ASN A 81 9.09 9.20 13.51
C ASN A 81 7.98 8.62 14.40
N PRO A 82 7.91 7.29 14.60
CA PRO A 82 6.84 6.67 15.36
C PRO A 82 6.92 6.89 16.88
N GLU A 83 8.08 7.32 17.40
CA GLU A 83 8.28 7.59 18.83
C GLU A 83 7.81 8.99 19.22
N THR A 84 8.00 9.98 18.34
CA THR A 84 7.68 11.38 18.61
C THR A 84 6.46 11.91 17.86
N ASN A 85 6.02 11.17 16.83
CA ASN A 85 4.99 11.59 15.86
C ASN A 85 5.41 12.84 15.05
N ASP A 86 6.70 13.09 14.93
CA ASP A 86 7.22 14.17 14.11
C ASP A 86 7.29 13.77 12.64
N PHE A 87 7.01 14.74 11.77
CA PHE A 87 7.21 14.63 10.32
C PHE A 87 8.55 15.28 10.00
N ASP A 88 9.58 14.47 9.75
CA ASP A 88 10.95 14.97 9.59
C ASP A 88 11.39 15.12 8.14
N GLN A 89 10.65 14.55 7.19
CA GLN A 89 10.94 14.65 5.75
C GLN A 89 9.66 14.53 4.92
N ALA A 90 9.66 15.22 3.76
CA ALA A 90 8.64 15.02 2.72
C ALA A 90 9.31 14.97 1.34
N ILE A 91 8.97 13.95 0.57
CA ILE A 91 9.32 13.81 -0.84
C ILE A 91 8.09 14.19 -1.65
N MET A 92 8.22 15.17 -2.52
CA MET A 92 7.14 15.62 -3.37
C MET A 92 7.32 15.05 -4.77
N VAL A 93 6.45 14.13 -5.13
CA VAL A 93 6.41 13.48 -6.46
C VAL A 93 5.09 13.79 -7.17
N TRP A 94 4.59 15.00 -6.96
CA TRP A 94 3.28 15.46 -7.46
C TRP A 94 3.14 15.37 -8.99
N GLU A 95 4.24 15.44 -9.76
CA GLU A 95 4.23 15.22 -11.21
C GLU A 95 3.85 13.77 -11.59
N HIS A 96 3.89 12.86 -10.62
CA HIS A 96 3.58 11.46 -10.81
C HIS A 96 2.14 11.09 -10.44
N GLY A 97 1.31 12.08 -10.13
CA GLY A 97 -0.12 11.91 -9.88
C GLY A 97 -0.45 11.33 -8.49
N TRP A 98 -1.63 10.75 -8.38
CA TRP A 98 -2.12 10.17 -7.13
C TRP A 98 -1.32 8.93 -6.75
N LEU A 99 -0.77 8.96 -5.53
CA LEU A 99 -0.02 7.84 -4.99
C LEU A 99 -0.93 6.88 -4.23
N ALA A 100 -0.68 5.59 -4.41
CA ALA A 100 -1.34 4.52 -3.68
C ALA A 100 -0.39 3.88 -2.65
N GLY A 101 -0.07 2.61 -2.82
CA GLY A 101 0.82 1.87 -1.95
C GLY A 101 2.24 2.44 -1.89
N VAL A 102 2.90 2.20 -0.78
CA VAL A 102 4.34 2.47 -0.56
C VAL A 102 4.99 1.20 -0.05
N ALA A 103 6.20 0.90 -0.51
CA ALA A 103 7.00 -0.22 -0.04
C ALA A 103 8.47 0.21 0.16
N TRP A 104 9.19 -0.56 0.96
CA TRP A 104 10.62 -0.39 1.22
C TRP A 104 11.39 -1.64 0.81
N ASP A 105 12.36 -1.52 -0.09
CA ASP A 105 13.15 -2.66 -0.61
C ASP A 105 14.43 -2.97 0.20
N GLY A 106 14.58 -2.33 1.36
CA GLY A 106 15.79 -2.39 2.18
C GLY A 106 16.76 -1.22 1.93
N THR A 107 16.54 -0.43 0.89
CA THR A 107 17.39 0.70 0.50
C THR A 107 16.60 1.87 -0.08
N HIS A 108 15.54 1.59 -0.82
CA HIS A 108 14.78 2.58 -1.59
C HIS A 108 13.28 2.44 -1.35
N LEU A 109 12.59 3.52 -1.59
CA LEU A 109 11.12 3.55 -1.58
C LEU A 109 10.57 3.16 -2.96
N TRP A 110 9.46 2.46 -2.93
CA TRP A 110 8.63 2.20 -4.09
C TRP A 110 7.24 2.77 -3.86
N THR A 111 6.66 3.36 -4.88
CA THR A 111 5.26 3.82 -4.81
C THR A 111 4.54 3.61 -6.13
N ALA A 112 3.26 3.32 -6.05
CA ALA A 112 2.40 3.16 -7.23
C ALA A 112 1.71 4.48 -7.56
N SER A 113 1.83 4.92 -8.82
CA SER A 113 1.01 5.99 -9.36
C SER A 113 -0.20 5.39 -10.06
N GLN A 114 -1.37 5.61 -9.48
CA GLN A 114 -2.62 5.11 -10.05
C GLN A 114 -2.95 5.75 -11.40
N GLN A 115 -2.73 7.06 -11.54
CA GLN A 115 -3.06 7.82 -12.76
C GLN A 115 -2.18 7.46 -13.94
N HIS A 116 -0.92 7.11 -13.70
CA HIS A 116 0.05 6.86 -14.75
C HIS A 116 0.29 5.39 -15.07
N GLY A 117 -0.29 4.46 -14.28
CA GLY A 117 -0.05 3.03 -14.43
C GLY A 117 1.43 2.67 -14.29
N LYS A 118 2.10 3.23 -13.28
CA LYS A 118 3.54 3.08 -13.07
C LYS A 118 3.90 2.89 -11.60
N LEU A 119 4.96 2.14 -11.37
CA LEU A 119 5.69 2.13 -10.11
C LEU A 119 6.91 3.04 -10.25
N PHE A 120 7.20 3.80 -9.23
CA PHE A 120 8.41 4.62 -9.10
C PHE A 120 9.29 4.08 -7.99
N LYS A 121 10.57 3.88 -8.32
CA LYS A 121 11.62 3.67 -7.33
C LYS A 121 12.25 5.00 -7.00
N LEU A 122 12.32 5.34 -5.71
CA LEU A 122 12.78 6.63 -5.22
C LEU A 122 13.95 6.47 -4.27
N ASP A 123 14.91 7.34 -4.39
CA ASP A 123 15.92 7.53 -3.35
C ASP A 123 15.32 8.34 -2.20
N PRO A 124 15.29 7.81 -0.96
CA PRO A 124 14.65 8.49 0.16
C PRO A 124 15.39 9.76 0.61
N GLU A 125 16.70 9.89 0.31
CA GLU A 125 17.50 11.03 0.76
C GLU A 125 17.54 12.15 -0.29
N SER A 126 17.77 11.82 -1.57
CA SER A 126 17.82 12.81 -2.65
C SER A 126 16.45 13.16 -3.22
N SER A 127 15.44 12.29 -3.01
CA SER A 127 14.11 12.36 -3.63
C SER A 127 14.11 12.09 -5.14
N ASP A 128 15.21 11.60 -5.69
CA ASP A 128 15.33 11.29 -7.11
C ASP A 128 14.51 10.05 -7.48
N VAL A 129 13.89 10.08 -8.67
CA VAL A 129 13.31 8.90 -9.30
C VAL A 129 14.42 8.08 -9.96
N LEU A 130 14.77 6.96 -9.37
CA LEU A 130 15.83 6.07 -9.84
C LEU A 130 15.39 5.13 -10.96
N ALA A 131 14.12 4.72 -10.93
CA ALA A 131 13.52 3.84 -11.94
C ALA A 131 12.01 4.05 -12.04
N THR A 132 11.49 3.75 -13.22
CA THR A 132 10.06 3.72 -13.51
C THR A 132 9.71 2.40 -14.15
N VAL A 133 8.73 1.71 -13.57
CA VAL A 133 8.29 0.38 -14.03
C VAL A 133 6.81 0.46 -14.40
N PRO A 134 6.41 0.08 -15.63
CA PRO A 134 5.00 0.10 -16.01
C PRO A 134 4.22 -0.99 -15.27
N ILE A 135 3.00 -0.69 -14.88
CA ILE A 135 2.01 -1.63 -14.36
C ILE A 135 0.73 -1.54 -15.22
N PRO A 136 0.06 -2.68 -15.49
CA PRO A 136 -1.06 -2.70 -16.43
C PRO A 136 -2.36 -2.12 -15.88
N VAL A 137 -2.44 -1.77 -14.59
CA VAL A 137 -3.69 -1.48 -13.89
C VAL A 137 -3.51 -0.47 -12.76
N ALA A 138 -4.62 0.12 -12.30
CA ALA A 138 -4.64 0.95 -11.10
C ALA A 138 -4.27 0.11 -9.86
N GLY A 139 -3.24 0.54 -9.14
CA GLY A 139 -2.74 -0.16 -7.96
C GLY A 139 -3.42 0.29 -6.67
N GLY A 140 -3.49 -0.64 -5.72
CA GLY A 140 -3.85 -0.41 -4.32
C GLY A 140 -2.64 -0.49 -3.39
N GLY A 141 -2.69 -1.38 -2.39
CA GLY A 141 -1.58 -1.64 -1.48
C GLY A 141 -0.33 -2.16 -2.19
N LEU A 142 0.83 -1.83 -1.65
CA LEU A 142 2.13 -2.24 -2.17
C LEU A 142 3.02 -2.68 -1.01
N ASP A 143 3.73 -3.78 -1.19
CA ASP A 143 4.78 -4.23 -0.27
C ASP A 143 5.96 -4.84 -1.04
N PHE A 144 7.11 -4.94 -0.39
CA PHE A 144 8.30 -5.61 -0.92
C PHE A 144 8.65 -6.79 -0.03
N HIS A 145 8.58 -8.00 -0.59
CA HIS A 145 8.83 -9.24 0.13
C HIS A 145 9.52 -10.25 -0.77
N ASP A 146 10.54 -10.94 -0.25
CA ASP A 146 11.31 -11.97 -0.96
C ASP A 146 11.80 -11.54 -2.35
N GLY A 147 12.37 -10.31 -2.42
CA GLY A 147 12.93 -9.78 -3.66
C GLY A 147 11.90 -9.43 -4.74
N SER A 148 10.63 -9.40 -4.41
CA SER A 148 9.52 -9.09 -5.33
C SER A 148 8.66 -7.96 -4.79
N LEU A 149 8.04 -7.20 -5.70
CA LEU A 149 6.97 -6.26 -5.36
C LEU A 149 5.63 -6.99 -5.39
N TRP A 150 4.81 -6.72 -4.37
CA TRP A 150 3.47 -7.27 -4.22
C TRP A 150 2.48 -6.12 -4.30
N LEU A 151 1.62 -6.14 -5.31
CA LEU A 151 0.74 -5.02 -5.66
C LEU A 151 -0.72 -5.47 -5.69
N GLY A 152 -1.55 -4.85 -4.89
CA GLY A 152 -3.01 -4.96 -4.99
C GLY A 152 -3.53 -4.24 -6.23
N VAL A 153 -4.39 -4.88 -7.04
CA VAL A 153 -4.90 -4.32 -8.29
C VAL A 153 -6.38 -4.55 -8.48
N ALA A 154 -7.01 -3.61 -9.20
CA ALA A 154 -8.37 -3.75 -9.73
C ALA A 154 -8.31 -3.65 -11.27
N TYR A 155 -9.00 -4.55 -11.97
CA TYR A 155 -8.97 -4.59 -13.43
C TYR A 155 -10.28 -5.18 -14.00
N PRO A 156 -10.64 -4.93 -15.25
CA PRO A 156 -10.03 -3.95 -16.16
C PRO A 156 -10.48 -2.52 -15.81
N MET A 157 -9.51 -1.67 -15.53
CA MET A 157 -9.73 -0.25 -15.23
C MET A 157 -8.73 0.61 -16.01
N HIS A 158 -9.14 1.82 -16.35
CA HIS A 158 -8.24 2.87 -16.82
C HIS A 158 -8.51 4.19 -16.09
N PHE A 159 -7.58 5.11 -16.18
CA PHE A 159 -7.76 6.46 -15.66
C PHE A 159 -8.15 7.40 -16.79
N ASP A 160 -9.37 7.95 -16.73
CA ASP A 160 -9.82 8.99 -17.65
C ASP A 160 -9.17 10.32 -17.24
N THR A 161 -8.24 10.80 -18.08
CA THR A 161 -7.52 12.06 -17.85
C THR A 161 -8.37 13.30 -18.05
N GLN A 162 -9.51 13.22 -18.74
CA GLN A 162 -10.42 14.34 -18.95
C GLN A 162 -11.35 14.50 -17.75
N GLN A 163 -11.89 13.40 -17.24
CA GLN A 163 -12.80 13.39 -16.10
C GLN A 163 -12.07 13.28 -14.76
N GLN A 164 -10.75 13.02 -14.74
CA GLN A 164 -9.91 12.84 -13.56
C GLN A 164 -10.46 11.75 -12.63
N GLN A 165 -10.90 10.63 -13.20
CA GLN A 165 -11.48 9.51 -12.46
C GLN A 165 -11.09 8.16 -13.05
N PHE A 166 -11.25 7.11 -12.25
CA PHE A 166 -11.10 5.74 -12.73
C PHE A 166 -12.41 5.23 -13.31
N GLU A 167 -12.32 4.58 -14.45
CA GLU A 167 -13.46 3.95 -15.12
C GLU A 167 -13.22 2.47 -15.33
N TRP A 168 -14.28 1.68 -15.16
CA TRP A 168 -14.27 0.27 -15.49
C TRP A 168 -14.49 0.08 -16.99
N GLU A 169 -13.65 -0.73 -17.62
CA GLU A 169 -13.77 -1.06 -19.04
C GLU A 169 -14.86 -2.10 -19.31
N SER A 170 -15.30 -2.82 -18.26
CA SER A 170 -16.40 -3.79 -18.33
C SER A 170 -17.21 -3.81 -17.05
N SER A 171 -18.39 -4.47 -17.08
CA SER A 171 -19.19 -4.73 -15.90
C SER A 171 -18.61 -5.80 -14.97
N GLU A 172 -17.69 -6.60 -15.46
CA GLU A 172 -16.98 -7.61 -14.67
C GLU A 172 -15.77 -6.97 -14.02
N GLN A 173 -15.84 -6.83 -12.71
CA GLN A 173 -14.78 -6.26 -11.87
C GLN A 173 -13.95 -7.39 -11.27
N HIS A 174 -12.65 -7.31 -11.45
CA HIS A 174 -11.71 -8.29 -10.90
C HIS A 174 -10.70 -7.61 -10.00
N TYR A 175 -10.30 -8.32 -8.96
CA TYR A 175 -9.27 -7.88 -8.03
C TYR A 175 -8.21 -8.98 -7.88
N ALA A 176 -6.98 -8.56 -7.71
CA ALA A 176 -5.88 -9.50 -7.49
C ALA A 176 -4.74 -8.86 -6.71
N ILE A 177 -3.85 -9.70 -6.23
CA ILE A 177 -2.50 -9.32 -5.86
C ILE A 177 -1.56 -9.85 -6.92
N LEU A 178 -0.73 -8.98 -7.47
CA LEU A 178 0.33 -9.32 -8.40
C LEU A 178 1.65 -9.44 -7.66
N ARG A 179 2.41 -10.48 -7.95
CA ARG A 179 3.83 -10.55 -7.63
C ARG A 179 4.61 -10.12 -8.86
N LEU A 180 5.42 -9.07 -8.72
CA LEU A 180 6.12 -8.44 -9.83
C LEU A 180 7.64 -8.50 -9.63
N ASP A 181 8.34 -8.67 -10.73
CA ASP A 181 9.78 -8.45 -10.79
C ASP A 181 10.07 -6.96 -10.66
N PRO A 182 10.86 -6.51 -9.66
CA PRO A 182 11.07 -5.07 -9.42
C PRO A 182 11.94 -4.39 -10.50
N ALA A 183 12.71 -5.14 -11.28
CA ALA A 183 13.54 -4.56 -12.33
C ALA A 183 12.76 -4.30 -13.63
N THR A 184 11.77 -5.15 -13.93
CA THR A 184 11.06 -5.13 -15.22
C THR A 184 9.58 -4.84 -15.12
N GLY A 185 8.96 -5.01 -13.93
CA GLY A 185 7.51 -4.99 -13.73
C GLY A 185 6.81 -6.23 -14.27
N THR A 186 7.56 -7.24 -14.69
CA THR A 186 6.97 -8.47 -15.21
C THR A 186 6.19 -9.20 -14.13
N GLU A 187 4.95 -9.56 -14.43
CA GLU A 187 4.11 -10.37 -13.56
C GLU A 187 4.68 -11.78 -13.43
N GLN A 188 5.05 -12.16 -12.23
CA GLN A 188 5.56 -13.50 -11.88
C GLN A 188 4.46 -14.43 -11.38
N ALA A 189 3.46 -13.85 -10.68
CA ALA A 189 2.30 -14.57 -10.18
C ALA A 189 1.11 -13.63 -10.00
N ARG A 190 -0.10 -14.22 -10.01
CA ARG A 190 -1.37 -13.54 -9.77
C ARG A 190 -2.23 -14.35 -8.83
N TYR A 191 -2.79 -13.69 -7.82
CA TYR A 191 -3.67 -14.28 -6.83
C TYR A 191 -4.99 -13.51 -6.80
N HIS A 192 -6.11 -14.19 -7.03
CA HIS A 192 -7.42 -13.57 -7.09
C HIS A 192 -8.00 -13.25 -5.71
N LEU A 193 -8.79 -12.19 -5.67
CA LEU A 193 -9.53 -11.71 -4.51
C LEU A 193 -10.92 -11.23 -4.94
N ASP A 194 -11.83 -11.12 -3.96
CA ASP A 194 -13.16 -10.54 -4.16
C ASP A 194 -13.22 -9.03 -3.86
N PHE A 195 -12.10 -8.41 -3.52
CA PHE A 195 -12.00 -6.98 -3.19
C PHE A 195 -10.62 -6.41 -3.52
N LEU A 196 -10.55 -5.08 -3.70
CA LEU A 196 -9.28 -4.37 -3.81
C LEU A 196 -8.63 -4.22 -2.43
N PRO A 197 -7.44 -4.82 -2.19
CA PRO A 197 -6.69 -4.57 -0.97
C PRO A 197 -6.02 -3.19 -1.05
N MET A 198 -6.42 -2.27 -0.17
CA MET A 198 -5.85 -0.92 -0.12
C MET A 198 -4.55 -0.86 0.70
N GLY A 199 -4.31 -1.82 1.55
CA GLY A 199 -3.05 -2.05 2.25
C GLY A 199 -2.66 -3.51 2.16
N LEU A 200 -1.36 -3.75 2.11
CA LEU A 200 -0.76 -5.07 1.95
C LEU A 200 0.54 -5.09 2.75
N ALA A 201 0.74 -6.11 3.58
CA ALA A 201 1.95 -6.28 4.37
C ALA A 201 2.28 -7.76 4.62
N TRP A 202 3.53 -8.12 4.44
CA TRP A 202 4.05 -9.42 4.81
C TRP A 202 4.68 -9.39 6.21
N LEU A 203 4.10 -10.13 7.16
CA LEU A 203 4.67 -10.34 8.49
C LEU A 203 5.10 -11.82 8.61
N GLY A 204 6.39 -12.09 8.46
CA GLY A 204 6.89 -13.44 8.25
C GLY A 204 6.27 -14.05 7.00
N ASP A 205 5.70 -15.24 7.12
CA ASP A 205 5.01 -15.95 6.02
C ASP A 205 3.52 -15.61 5.91
N GLN A 206 3.04 -14.63 6.68
CA GLN A 206 1.64 -14.24 6.72
C GLN A 206 1.41 -12.96 5.92
N LEU A 207 0.54 -13.03 4.94
CA LEU A 207 0.09 -11.86 4.19
C LEU A 207 -1.12 -11.23 4.88
N TRP A 208 -1.02 -9.94 5.18
CA TRP A 208 -2.09 -9.14 5.76
C TRP A 208 -2.64 -8.15 4.74
N LEU A 209 -3.97 -8.00 4.72
CA LEU A 209 -4.68 -7.14 3.78
C LEU A 209 -5.66 -6.22 4.51
N SER A 210 -5.77 -4.98 4.06
CA SER A 210 -6.82 -4.08 4.49
C SER A 210 -7.98 -4.06 3.49
N HIS A 211 -9.21 -4.09 4.00
CA HIS A 211 -10.43 -4.03 3.21
C HIS A 211 -11.32 -2.89 3.70
N VAL A 212 -11.31 -1.78 2.97
CA VAL A 212 -12.00 -0.54 3.35
C VAL A 212 -13.51 -0.73 3.47
N ALA A 213 -14.13 -1.38 2.48
CA ALA A 213 -15.59 -1.52 2.44
C ALA A 213 -16.18 -2.25 3.64
N THR A 214 -15.46 -3.26 4.16
CA THR A 214 -15.88 -4.05 5.33
C THR A 214 -15.26 -3.57 6.63
N ARG A 215 -14.30 -2.63 6.58
CA ARG A 215 -13.52 -2.12 7.73
C ARG A 215 -12.77 -3.23 8.44
N LYS A 216 -12.16 -4.12 7.65
CA LYS A 216 -11.47 -5.31 8.16
C LYS A 216 -9.99 -5.28 7.80
N LEU A 217 -9.22 -5.92 8.67
CA LEU A 217 -7.89 -6.43 8.39
C LEU A 217 -7.98 -7.95 8.31
N HIS A 218 -7.42 -8.52 7.25
CA HIS A 218 -7.47 -9.95 7.00
C HIS A 218 -6.08 -10.55 7.10
N ARG A 219 -5.95 -11.61 7.87
CA ARG A 219 -4.79 -12.51 7.82
C ARG A 219 -5.07 -13.57 6.77
N THR A 220 -4.15 -13.79 5.84
CA THR A 220 -4.39 -14.60 4.67
C THR A 220 -3.27 -15.59 4.41
N GLN A 221 -3.52 -16.53 3.52
CA GLN A 221 -2.56 -17.49 2.99
C GLN A 221 -2.72 -17.60 1.49
N LEU A 222 -1.60 -17.74 0.77
CA LEU A 222 -1.58 -18.08 -0.65
C LEU A 222 -1.83 -19.58 -0.84
N ILE A 223 -2.69 -19.94 -1.79
CA ILE A 223 -3.02 -21.32 -2.15
C ILE A 223 -2.96 -21.57 -3.65
#